data_d0b2461287bce3b28b96f106ef114350
#
_entry.id   d0b2461287bce3b28b96f106ef114350
#
_cell.length_a   1.000
_cell.length_b   1.000
_cell.length_c   1.000
_cell.angle_alpha   90.00
_cell.angle_beta   90.00
_cell.angle_gamma   90.00
#
_symmetry.space_group_name_H-M   'P 1'
#
loop_
_entity.id
_entity.type
_entity.pdbx_description
1 polymer ?
#
loop_
_entity_poly.entity_id
_entity_poly.type
_entity_poly.pdbx_seq_one_letter_code
_entity_poly.pdbx_strand_id
1 'polypeptide(L)'
;MALEIRSKIDELVLKGEGRIAMGFGGNPKEKSAVRGGPAFELMFNIHNYLKSKKIRQNFELTFFAPMDEPGARMGKGALVMLDKMFTRYGIKKQFGKKIKEFVDDGVIFEDDSKLESDFTMFIAAGAGPALLKASDLPLSEGGFIQIDNFCQVNGFPDIYAIGDIAAFEGPEWIAKQGHIAELMGRNAAYNILETERGSVKRKGYQEHLNILCVMDTGDGAAFVFRNGQRALMIPMPVVGHWLKKGWGIYSKLTKVGKFPRLPGL
;
A
#
# COMPACT_ATOMS: atom_id res chain seq x y z
N MET A 1 -4.76 -8.91 -15.35
CA MET A 1 -4.85 -7.58 -14.66
C MET A 1 -3.61 -6.70 -14.90
N ALA A 2 -2.36 -6.99 -14.42
CA ALA A 2 -1.22 -6.07 -14.66
C ALA A 2 -0.90 -5.84 -16.14
N LEU A 3 -0.96 -6.89 -16.97
CA LEU A 3 -0.79 -6.78 -18.42
C LEU A 3 -1.91 -5.99 -19.10
N GLU A 4 -3.13 -6.11 -18.62
CA GLU A 4 -4.29 -5.34 -19.13
C GLU A 4 -4.15 -3.84 -18.80
N ILE A 5 -3.73 -3.51 -17.55
CA ILE A 5 -3.44 -2.12 -17.18
C ILE A 5 -2.38 -1.54 -18.11
N ARG A 6 -1.31 -2.29 -18.36
CA ARG A 6 -0.26 -1.88 -19.29
C ARG A 6 -0.80 -1.67 -20.70
N SER A 7 -1.58 -2.63 -21.22
CA SER A 7 -2.18 -2.53 -22.56
C SER A 7 -3.04 -1.26 -22.70
N LYS A 8 -3.88 -0.97 -21.70
CA LYS A 8 -4.71 0.25 -21.71
C LYS A 8 -3.90 1.54 -21.68
N ILE A 9 -2.82 1.59 -20.90
CA ILE A 9 -1.92 2.73 -20.91
C ILE A 9 -1.23 2.86 -22.27
N ASP A 10 -0.74 1.75 -22.86
CA ASP A 10 -0.07 1.76 -24.15
C ASP A 10 -1.03 2.15 -25.29
N GLU A 11 -2.32 1.76 -25.24
CA GLU A 11 -3.37 2.19 -26.18
C GLU A 11 -3.55 3.73 -26.12
N LEU A 12 -3.65 4.32 -24.92
CA LEU A 12 -3.76 5.77 -24.76
C LEU A 12 -2.49 6.50 -25.23
N VAL A 13 -1.31 5.92 -24.98
CA VAL A 13 -0.03 6.48 -25.45
C VAL A 13 0.03 6.46 -26.98
N LEU A 14 -0.47 5.43 -27.64
CA LEU A 14 -0.57 5.36 -29.10
C LEU A 14 -1.57 6.38 -29.66
N LYS A 15 -2.68 6.64 -28.96
CA LYS A 15 -3.64 7.70 -29.29
C LYS A 15 -3.01 9.11 -29.13
N GLY A 16 -2.04 9.24 -28.22
CA GLY A 16 -1.30 10.48 -27.97
C GLY A 16 -1.98 11.45 -27.00
N GLU A 17 -3.16 11.13 -26.46
CA GLU A 17 -3.92 11.95 -25.54
C GLU A 17 -4.84 11.09 -24.66
N GLY A 18 -5.30 11.62 -23.53
CA GLY A 18 -6.29 10.93 -22.69
C GLY A 18 -6.39 11.47 -21.27
N ARG A 19 -7.45 11.02 -20.59
CA ARG A 19 -7.73 11.33 -19.17
C ARG A 19 -7.52 10.05 -18.35
N ILE A 20 -6.57 10.07 -17.42
CA ILE A 20 -6.26 8.93 -16.57
C ILE A 20 -6.57 9.30 -15.12
N ALA A 21 -7.44 8.52 -14.49
CA ALA A 21 -7.77 8.65 -13.07
C ALA A 21 -7.14 7.50 -12.28
N MET A 22 -6.54 7.82 -11.13
CA MET A 22 -5.99 6.85 -10.17
C MET A 22 -6.48 7.18 -8.78
N GLY A 23 -6.95 6.17 -8.06
CA GLY A 23 -7.40 6.36 -6.69
C GLY A 23 -7.21 5.14 -5.80
N PHE A 24 -7.52 5.31 -4.53
CA PHE A 24 -7.57 4.20 -3.57
C PHE A 24 -8.63 4.45 -2.50
N GLY A 25 -9.16 3.37 -1.94
CA GLY A 25 -10.14 3.39 -0.87
C GLY A 25 -9.56 3.02 0.50
N GLY A 26 -10.33 3.32 1.54
CA GLY A 26 -10.12 2.85 2.90
C GLY A 26 -11.20 1.84 3.31
N ASN A 27 -10.90 0.97 4.28
CA ASN A 27 -11.89 0.11 4.92
C ASN A 27 -12.21 0.68 6.31
N PRO A 28 -13.42 1.21 6.57
CA PRO A 28 -13.79 1.73 7.88
C PRO A 28 -13.79 0.66 8.98
N LYS A 29 -13.99 -0.61 8.60
CA LYS A 29 -14.03 -1.77 9.50
C LYS A 29 -12.63 -2.36 9.79
N GLU A 30 -11.62 -1.98 9.03
CA GLU A 30 -10.23 -2.39 9.23
C GLU A 30 -9.29 -1.30 8.75
N LYS A 31 -8.92 -0.41 9.63
CA LYS A 31 -8.10 0.77 9.31
C LYS A 31 -6.72 0.39 8.72
N SER A 32 -6.13 -0.74 9.11
CA SER A 32 -4.83 -1.20 8.62
C SER A 32 -4.85 -1.67 7.16
N ALA A 33 -6.02 -1.94 6.58
CA ALA A 33 -6.18 -2.51 5.23
C ALA A 33 -6.08 -1.48 4.08
N VAL A 34 -5.64 -0.26 4.35
CA VAL A 34 -5.45 0.80 3.35
C VAL A 34 -4.12 0.67 2.63
N ARG A 35 -4.12 0.81 1.29
CA ARG A 35 -2.94 0.68 0.43
C ARG A 35 -2.77 1.88 -0.50
N GLY A 36 -2.59 3.08 0.05
CA GLY A 36 -2.42 4.31 -0.74
C GLY A 36 -1.05 4.45 -1.39
N GLY A 37 0.01 3.95 -0.76
CA GLY A 37 1.38 4.07 -1.27
C GLY A 37 1.55 3.63 -2.73
N PRO A 38 1.12 2.42 -3.13
CA PRO A 38 1.18 1.97 -4.52
C PRO A 38 0.39 2.83 -5.50
N ALA A 39 -0.72 3.45 -5.08
CA ALA A 39 -1.51 4.33 -5.94
C ALA A 39 -0.73 5.62 -6.29
N PHE A 40 -0.10 6.25 -5.30
CA PHE A 40 0.77 7.41 -5.53
C PHE A 40 1.94 7.05 -6.45
N GLU A 41 2.64 5.94 -6.14
CA GLU A 41 3.78 5.47 -6.92
C GLU A 41 3.39 5.24 -8.39
N LEU A 42 2.29 4.56 -8.65
CA LEU A 42 1.82 4.29 -10.01
C LEU A 42 1.47 5.57 -10.75
N MET A 43 0.75 6.52 -10.12
CA MET A 43 0.42 7.80 -10.75
C MET A 43 1.67 8.59 -11.14
N PHE A 44 2.68 8.66 -10.28
CA PHE A 44 3.93 9.37 -10.59
C PHE A 44 4.74 8.67 -11.66
N ASN A 45 4.75 7.35 -11.69
CA ASN A 45 5.38 6.56 -12.74
C ASN A 45 4.69 6.78 -14.10
N ILE A 46 3.35 6.86 -14.15
CA ILE A 46 2.60 7.19 -15.38
C ILE A 46 2.97 8.59 -15.85
N HIS A 47 3.00 9.59 -14.94
CA HIS A 47 3.45 10.94 -15.28
C HIS A 47 4.82 10.92 -15.96
N ASN A 48 5.81 10.24 -15.38
CA ASN A 48 7.16 10.17 -15.92
C ASN A 48 7.24 9.36 -17.22
N TYR A 49 6.43 8.31 -17.35
CA TYR A 49 6.32 7.55 -18.60
C TYR A 49 5.81 8.44 -19.76
N LEU A 50 4.72 9.17 -19.54
CA LEU A 50 4.17 10.12 -20.53
C LEU A 50 5.17 11.24 -20.86
N LYS A 51 5.91 11.74 -19.87
CA LYS A 51 6.99 12.73 -20.06
C LYS A 51 8.12 12.16 -20.92
N SER A 52 8.54 10.92 -20.70
CA SER A 52 9.56 10.26 -21.51
C SER A 52 9.15 10.08 -22.97
N LYS A 53 7.84 9.95 -23.22
CA LYS A 53 7.25 9.91 -24.56
C LYS A 53 7.02 11.30 -25.17
N LYS A 54 7.28 12.38 -24.43
CA LYS A 54 7.07 13.79 -24.84
C LYS A 54 5.60 14.15 -25.13
N ILE A 55 4.64 13.44 -24.53
CA ILE A 55 3.20 13.64 -24.71
C ILE A 55 2.46 13.98 -23.41
N ARG A 56 3.17 14.20 -22.29
CA ARG A 56 2.54 14.45 -20.97
C ARG A 56 1.52 15.60 -21.00
N GLN A 57 1.77 16.64 -21.78
CA GLN A 57 0.91 17.83 -21.92
C GLN A 57 -0.46 17.52 -22.56
N ASN A 58 -0.59 16.40 -23.26
CA ASN A 58 -1.85 15.99 -23.90
C ASN A 58 -2.70 15.12 -22.97
N PHE A 59 -2.23 14.86 -21.75
CA PHE A 59 -2.91 14.00 -20.80
C PHE A 59 -3.40 14.77 -19.58
N GLU A 60 -4.65 14.54 -19.20
CA GLU A 60 -5.16 14.91 -17.90
C GLU A 60 -4.95 13.75 -16.91
N LEU A 61 -4.25 14.03 -15.82
CA LEU A 61 -4.06 13.07 -14.73
C LEU A 61 -4.82 13.56 -13.50
N THR A 62 -5.68 12.71 -12.94
CA THR A 62 -6.44 13.03 -11.72
C THR A 62 -6.24 11.94 -10.68
N PHE A 63 -5.83 12.36 -9.48
CA PHE A 63 -5.76 11.47 -8.31
C PHE A 63 -6.99 11.71 -7.42
N PHE A 64 -7.71 10.63 -7.09
CA PHE A 64 -8.94 10.74 -6.31
C PHE A 64 -8.96 9.78 -5.11
N ALA A 65 -9.66 10.17 -4.04
CA ALA A 65 -9.80 9.35 -2.85
C ALA A 65 -11.03 9.78 -2.02
N PRO A 66 -11.72 8.86 -1.35
CA PRO A 66 -12.86 9.20 -0.51
C PRO A 66 -12.50 9.90 0.81
N MET A 67 -11.22 9.90 1.20
CA MET A 67 -10.70 10.62 2.36
C MET A 67 -10.21 12.02 1.97
N ASP A 68 -10.31 12.98 2.90
CA ASP A 68 -9.87 14.37 2.69
C ASP A 68 -8.35 14.50 2.56
N GLU A 69 -7.60 13.71 3.33
CA GLU A 69 -6.14 13.73 3.38
C GLU A 69 -5.53 12.36 3.01
N PRO A 70 -5.58 11.95 1.73
CA PRO A 70 -4.95 10.71 1.30
C PRO A 70 -3.43 10.79 1.53
N GLY A 71 -2.90 9.86 2.33
CA GLY A 71 -1.50 9.86 2.73
C GLY A 71 -1.23 10.35 4.15
N ALA A 72 -2.23 10.81 4.92
CA ALA A 72 -2.08 11.26 6.31
C ALA A 72 -1.38 10.25 7.23
N ARG A 73 -1.51 8.95 6.94
CA ARG A 73 -0.82 7.87 7.67
C ARG A 73 0.70 7.94 7.56
N MET A 74 1.24 8.54 6.51
CA MET A 74 2.67 8.75 6.33
C MET A 74 3.20 9.97 7.11
N GLY A 75 2.30 10.77 7.70
CA GLY A 75 2.61 11.97 8.49
C GLY A 75 2.49 13.28 7.72
N LYS A 76 2.46 14.38 8.46
CA LYS A 76 2.24 15.73 7.91
C LYS A 76 3.28 16.13 6.85
N GLY A 77 4.55 15.78 7.06
CA GLY A 77 5.61 16.04 6.07
C GLY A 77 5.36 15.35 4.73
N ALA A 78 4.79 14.15 4.75
CA ALA A 78 4.41 13.42 3.54
C ALA A 78 3.27 14.10 2.80
N LEU A 79 2.24 14.61 3.50
CA LEU A 79 1.14 15.35 2.87
C LEU A 79 1.64 16.59 2.14
N VAL A 80 2.51 17.38 2.79
CA VAL A 80 3.12 18.58 2.17
C VAL A 80 3.94 18.20 0.93
N MET A 81 4.70 17.12 0.99
CA MET A 81 5.49 16.67 -0.15
C MET A 81 4.62 16.15 -1.30
N LEU A 82 3.61 15.35 -1.01
CA LEU A 82 2.65 14.86 -2.01
C LEU A 82 1.93 16.03 -2.69
N ASP A 83 1.49 17.03 -1.93
CA ASP A 83 0.83 18.22 -2.48
C ASP A 83 1.73 18.99 -3.45
N LYS A 84 3.02 19.19 -3.06
CA LYS A 84 4.02 19.79 -3.94
C LYS A 84 4.25 18.96 -5.21
N MET A 85 4.27 17.64 -5.11
CA MET A 85 4.44 16.77 -6.26
C MET A 85 3.23 16.82 -7.19
N PHE A 86 2.01 16.77 -6.67
CA PHE A 86 0.79 16.92 -7.48
C PHE A 86 0.79 18.25 -8.24
N THR A 87 1.10 19.35 -7.55
CA THR A 87 1.19 20.68 -8.16
C THR A 87 2.27 20.73 -9.23
N ARG A 88 3.49 20.27 -8.93
CA ARG A 88 4.63 20.27 -9.86
C ARG A 88 4.38 19.43 -11.11
N TYR A 89 3.67 18.31 -10.98
CA TYR A 89 3.41 17.38 -12.08
C TYR A 89 2.10 17.66 -12.81
N GLY A 90 1.35 18.69 -12.40
CA GLY A 90 0.05 19.04 -12.97
C GLY A 90 -0.95 17.89 -12.85
N ILE A 91 -0.99 17.23 -11.68
CA ILE A 91 -1.94 16.18 -11.35
C ILE A 91 -3.09 16.81 -10.57
N LYS A 92 -4.31 16.70 -11.08
CA LYS A 92 -5.53 17.18 -10.41
C LYS A 92 -5.82 16.32 -9.18
N LYS A 93 -6.43 16.93 -8.17
CA LYS A 93 -6.82 16.26 -6.91
C LYS A 93 -8.33 16.29 -6.77
N GLN A 94 -8.95 15.15 -6.44
CA GLN A 94 -10.36 15.03 -6.11
C GLN A 94 -10.51 14.18 -4.84
N PHE A 95 -10.46 14.84 -3.69
CA PHE A 95 -10.44 14.21 -2.37
C PHE A 95 -11.74 14.47 -1.61
N GLY A 96 -12.04 13.64 -0.60
CA GLY A 96 -13.19 13.79 0.29
C GLY A 96 -14.53 13.38 -0.33
N LYS A 97 -14.54 12.86 -1.56
CA LYS A 97 -15.76 12.43 -2.23
C LYS A 97 -15.91 10.91 -2.18
N LYS A 98 -16.97 10.44 -1.58
CA LYS A 98 -17.30 9.02 -1.55
C LYS A 98 -17.74 8.55 -2.94
N ILE A 99 -17.20 7.37 -3.31
CA ILE A 99 -17.50 6.76 -4.61
C ILE A 99 -18.86 6.07 -4.54
N LYS A 100 -19.74 6.40 -5.49
CA LYS A 100 -21.03 5.74 -5.69
C LYS A 100 -20.87 4.54 -6.63
N GLU A 101 -20.27 4.78 -7.80
CA GLU A 101 -20.05 3.71 -8.78
C GLU A 101 -18.92 4.05 -9.76
N PHE A 102 -18.38 3.02 -10.40
CA PHE A 102 -17.47 3.14 -11.53
C PHE A 102 -18.26 2.91 -12.82
N VAL A 103 -18.06 3.78 -13.80
CA VAL A 103 -18.68 3.71 -15.14
C VAL A 103 -17.58 3.64 -16.21
N ASP A 104 -17.94 3.28 -17.43
CA ASP A 104 -16.98 3.10 -18.53
C ASP A 104 -16.14 4.35 -18.82
N ASP A 105 -16.71 5.53 -18.59
CA ASP A 105 -16.08 6.84 -18.86
C ASP A 105 -15.77 7.62 -17.56
N GLY A 106 -15.61 6.94 -16.41
CA GLY A 106 -15.17 7.59 -15.18
C GLY A 106 -15.71 7.05 -13.86
N VAL A 107 -15.89 7.97 -12.91
CA VAL A 107 -16.34 7.68 -11.55
C VAL A 107 -17.49 8.62 -11.19
N ILE A 108 -18.60 8.09 -10.68
CA ILE A 108 -19.71 8.86 -10.11
C ILE A 108 -19.56 8.85 -8.59
N PHE A 109 -19.69 10.00 -7.97
CA PHE A 109 -19.63 10.17 -6.52
C PHE A 109 -21.03 10.22 -5.88
N GLU A 110 -21.11 10.07 -4.56
CA GLU A 110 -22.40 10.11 -3.82
C GLU A 110 -23.12 11.48 -3.93
N ASP A 111 -22.39 12.55 -4.25
CA ASP A 111 -22.95 13.89 -4.52
C ASP A 111 -23.41 14.07 -5.96
N ASP A 112 -23.52 12.96 -6.72
CA ASP A 112 -23.87 12.89 -8.14
C ASP A 112 -22.90 13.64 -9.09
N SER A 113 -21.80 14.17 -8.58
CA SER A 113 -20.72 14.68 -9.44
C SER A 113 -19.97 13.54 -10.12
N LYS A 114 -19.42 13.82 -11.31
CA LYS A 114 -18.68 12.85 -12.12
C LYS A 114 -17.23 13.28 -12.31
N LEU A 115 -16.31 12.34 -12.16
CA LEU A 115 -14.93 12.44 -12.62
C LEU A 115 -14.83 11.69 -13.95
N GLU A 116 -14.71 12.42 -15.05
CA GLU A 116 -14.53 11.82 -16.36
C GLU A 116 -13.11 11.28 -16.53
N SER A 117 -12.97 10.08 -17.09
CA SER A 117 -11.68 9.48 -17.42
C SER A 117 -11.82 8.43 -18.52
N ASP A 118 -10.80 8.36 -19.39
CA ASP A 118 -10.71 7.34 -20.43
C ASP A 118 -10.11 6.03 -19.87
N PHE A 119 -9.44 6.13 -18.70
CA PHE A 119 -8.95 4.99 -17.95
C PHE A 119 -8.91 5.26 -16.46
N THR A 120 -9.69 4.51 -15.71
CA THR A 120 -9.72 4.56 -14.23
C THR A 120 -9.02 3.36 -13.62
N MET A 121 -8.10 3.63 -12.70
CA MET A 121 -7.46 2.63 -11.84
C MET A 121 -7.82 2.90 -10.39
N PHE A 122 -8.18 1.87 -9.66
CA PHE A 122 -8.55 2.01 -8.25
C PHE A 122 -8.05 0.84 -7.41
N ILE A 123 -7.36 1.16 -6.32
CA ILE A 123 -6.95 0.17 -5.32
C ILE A 123 -8.01 0.14 -4.23
N ALA A 124 -8.86 -0.86 -4.27
CA ALA A 124 -9.84 -1.07 -3.21
C ALA A 124 -9.14 -1.38 -1.87
N ALA A 125 -9.76 -0.99 -0.78
CA ALA A 125 -9.32 -1.41 0.53
C ALA A 125 -9.44 -2.93 0.67
N GLY A 126 -8.50 -3.53 1.42
CA GLY A 126 -8.55 -4.95 1.72
C GLY A 126 -9.76 -5.29 2.59
N ALA A 127 -10.31 -6.48 2.37
CA ALA A 127 -11.25 -7.14 3.27
C ALA A 127 -10.70 -8.53 3.60
N GLY A 128 -11.13 -9.10 4.71
CA GLY A 128 -10.79 -10.48 5.04
C GLY A 128 -11.27 -11.44 3.94
N PRO A 129 -10.52 -12.51 3.62
CA PRO A 129 -10.91 -13.48 2.62
C PRO A 129 -12.28 -14.08 2.90
N ALA A 130 -13.13 -14.19 1.88
CA ALA A 130 -14.49 -14.72 2.02
C ALA A 130 -14.52 -16.15 2.60
N LEU A 131 -13.47 -16.95 2.32
CA LEU A 131 -13.28 -18.28 2.85
C LEU A 131 -13.34 -18.34 4.39
N LEU A 132 -12.85 -17.30 5.08
CA LEU A 132 -12.83 -17.26 6.54
C LEU A 132 -14.23 -17.21 7.17
N LYS A 133 -15.23 -16.70 6.43
CA LYS A 133 -16.62 -16.64 6.93
C LYS A 133 -17.23 -18.00 7.19
N ALA A 134 -16.67 -19.05 6.59
CA ALA A 134 -17.10 -20.45 6.76
C ALA A 134 -16.32 -21.18 7.87
N SER A 135 -15.41 -20.49 8.59
CA SER A 135 -14.62 -21.06 9.69
C SER A 135 -15.14 -20.58 11.05
N ASP A 136 -14.78 -21.32 12.10
CA ASP A 136 -15.07 -20.96 13.50
C ASP A 136 -14.02 -19.99 14.08
N LEU A 137 -13.10 -19.45 13.25
CA LEU A 137 -12.07 -18.54 13.69
C LEU A 137 -12.65 -17.17 14.08
N PRO A 138 -12.11 -16.51 15.11
CA PRO A 138 -12.55 -15.18 15.50
C PRO A 138 -12.16 -14.15 14.44
N LEU A 139 -13.16 -13.47 13.86
CA LEU A 139 -12.95 -12.48 12.84
C LEU A 139 -13.25 -11.08 13.36
N SER A 140 -12.48 -10.11 12.90
CA SER A 140 -12.80 -8.68 13.05
C SER A 140 -14.01 -8.30 12.19
N GLU A 141 -14.57 -7.13 12.41
CA GLU A 141 -15.68 -6.61 11.60
C GLU A 141 -15.30 -6.52 10.11
N GLY A 142 -14.00 -6.31 9.79
CA GLY A 142 -13.45 -6.32 8.45
C GLY A 142 -13.24 -7.73 7.85
N GLY A 143 -13.52 -8.79 8.63
CA GLY A 143 -13.38 -10.19 8.21
C GLY A 143 -11.96 -10.74 8.29
N PHE A 144 -11.05 -10.07 9.02
CA PHE A 144 -9.68 -10.53 9.27
C PHE A 144 -9.61 -11.34 10.57
N ILE A 145 -8.67 -12.29 10.65
CA ILE A 145 -8.49 -13.15 11.81
C ILE A 145 -7.93 -12.35 12.99
N GLN A 146 -8.60 -12.40 14.13
CA GLN A 146 -8.15 -11.76 15.37
C GLN A 146 -7.00 -12.54 15.97
N ILE A 147 -5.91 -11.86 16.28
CA ILE A 147 -4.67 -12.41 16.82
C ILE A 147 -4.21 -11.63 18.03
N ASP A 148 -3.42 -12.28 18.89
CA ASP A 148 -2.65 -11.63 19.94
C ASP A 148 -1.34 -11.02 19.41
N ASN A 149 -0.54 -10.40 20.29
CA ASN A 149 0.77 -9.84 19.94
C ASN A 149 1.76 -10.88 19.41
N PHE A 150 1.56 -12.15 19.66
CA PHE A 150 2.45 -13.24 19.25
C PHE A 150 2.03 -13.92 17.94
N CYS A 151 1.05 -13.33 17.23
CA CYS A 151 0.41 -13.85 16.03
C CYS A 151 -0.42 -15.12 16.25
N GLN A 152 -0.72 -15.49 17.48
CA GLN A 152 -1.60 -16.63 17.82
C GLN A 152 -3.04 -16.19 17.67
N VAL A 153 -3.90 -17.06 17.13
CA VAL A 153 -5.32 -16.77 16.94
C VAL A 153 -6.04 -16.81 18.27
N ASN A 154 -6.82 -15.79 18.59
CA ASN A 154 -7.53 -15.68 19.85
C ASN A 154 -8.45 -16.89 20.08
N GLY A 155 -8.23 -17.60 21.19
CA GLY A 155 -8.99 -18.82 21.54
C GLY A 155 -8.52 -20.11 20.85
N PHE A 156 -7.49 -20.06 20.00
CA PHE A 156 -6.94 -21.21 19.26
C PHE A 156 -5.42 -21.32 19.45
N PRO A 157 -4.93 -22.02 20.49
CA PRO A 157 -3.53 -22.02 20.87
C PRO A 157 -2.58 -22.63 19.83
N ASP A 158 -3.08 -23.45 18.92
CA ASP A 158 -2.28 -24.13 17.90
C ASP A 158 -2.37 -23.47 16.51
N ILE A 159 -3.11 -22.34 16.40
CA ILE A 159 -3.31 -21.64 15.12
C ILE A 159 -2.67 -20.27 15.19
N TYR A 160 -1.92 -19.96 14.11
CA TYR A 160 -1.28 -18.66 13.93
C TYR A 160 -1.77 -18.00 12.63
N ALA A 161 -2.00 -16.69 12.66
CA ALA A 161 -2.32 -15.91 11.48
C ALA A 161 -1.34 -14.73 11.33
N ILE A 162 -0.83 -14.52 10.12
CA ILE A 162 0.22 -13.55 9.83
C ILE A 162 -0.06 -12.73 8.58
N GLY A 163 0.52 -11.54 8.51
CA GLY A 163 0.43 -10.69 7.33
C GLY A 163 -0.99 -10.17 7.06
N ASP A 164 -1.37 -10.13 5.80
CA ASP A 164 -2.58 -9.44 5.36
C ASP A 164 -3.88 -10.06 5.88
N ILE A 165 -3.87 -11.34 6.24
CA ILE A 165 -5.05 -12.05 6.75
C ILE A 165 -5.38 -11.71 8.21
N ALA A 166 -4.39 -11.22 8.97
CA ALA A 166 -4.52 -10.94 10.39
C ALA A 166 -5.13 -9.55 10.65
N ALA A 167 -6.01 -9.43 11.63
CA ALA A 167 -6.43 -8.14 12.18
C ALA A 167 -5.30 -7.57 13.03
N PHE A 168 -4.75 -6.42 12.62
CA PHE A 168 -3.65 -5.80 13.34
C PHE A 168 -4.16 -4.90 14.47
N GLU A 169 -3.68 -5.14 15.67
CA GLU A 169 -3.76 -4.16 16.74
C GLU A 169 -2.57 -3.23 16.67
N GLY A 170 -2.83 -1.93 16.72
CA GLY A 170 -1.77 -0.93 16.65
C GLY A 170 -2.30 0.49 16.48
N PRO A 171 -1.39 1.46 16.30
CA PRO A 171 -1.76 2.86 16.15
C PRO A 171 -2.58 3.11 14.88
N GLU A 172 -3.38 4.18 14.87
CA GLU A 172 -4.29 4.51 13.75
C GLU A 172 -3.61 4.69 12.39
N TRP A 173 -2.32 5.02 12.39
CA TRP A 173 -1.54 5.19 11.16
C TRP A 173 -1.02 3.87 10.58
N ILE A 174 -1.17 2.75 11.28
CA ILE A 174 -0.66 1.47 10.78
C ILE A 174 -1.28 1.07 9.45
N ALA A 175 -0.49 0.42 8.61
CA ALA A 175 -0.93 -0.19 7.37
C ALA A 175 -0.32 -1.58 7.22
N LYS A 176 -1.06 -2.50 6.59
CA LYS A 176 -0.56 -3.83 6.23
C LYS A 176 0.57 -3.67 5.20
N GLN A 177 1.76 -4.18 5.54
CA GLN A 177 2.97 -4.04 4.72
C GLN A 177 3.76 -5.35 4.68
N GLY A 178 4.47 -5.57 3.58
CA GLY A 178 5.21 -6.81 3.36
C GLY A 178 6.29 -7.07 4.42
N HIS A 179 7.03 -6.05 4.88
CA HIS A 179 8.07 -6.24 5.90
C HIS A 179 7.48 -6.61 7.28
N ILE A 180 6.30 -6.10 7.63
CA ILE A 180 5.59 -6.51 8.85
C ILE A 180 5.10 -7.96 8.71
N ALA A 181 4.56 -8.33 7.55
CA ALA A 181 4.16 -9.72 7.29
C ALA A 181 5.35 -10.69 7.40
N GLU A 182 6.52 -10.32 6.90
CA GLU A 182 7.75 -11.12 7.05
C GLU A 182 8.24 -11.21 8.49
N LEU A 183 8.14 -10.12 9.27
CA LEU A 183 8.42 -10.12 10.70
C LEU A 183 7.47 -11.05 11.46
N MET A 184 6.16 -10.91 11.22
CA MET A 184 5.15 -11.77 11.83
C MET A 184 5.40 -13.25 11.52
N GLY A 185 5.75 -13.58 10.27
CA GLY A 185 6.08 -14.95 9.88
C GLY A 185 7.29 -15.51 10.63
N ARG A 186 8.36 -14.72 10.79
CA ARG A 186 9.53 -15.11 11.57
C ARG A 186 9.20 -15.30 13.06
N ASN A 187 8.43 -14.39 13.62
CA ASN A 187 8.05 -14.44 15.03
C ASN A 187 7.11 -15.61 15.32
N ALA A 188 6.12 -15.85 14.46
CA ALA A 188 5.23 -17.01 14.56
C ALA A 188 6.02 -18.33 14.50
N ALA A 189 6.93 -18.49 13.55
CA ALA A 189 7.81 -19.68 13.46
C ALA A 189 8.67 -19.86 14.72
N TYR A 190 9.24 -18.76 15.26
CA TYR A 190 9.98 -18.80 16.53
C TYR A 190 9.07 -19.22 17.69
N ASN A 191 7.87 -18.65 17.79
CA ASN A 191 6.93 -18.93 18.86
C ASN A 191 6.44 -20.39 18.83
N ILE A 192 6.19 -20.94 17.64
CA ILE A 192 5.86 -22.36 17.45
C ILE A 192 6.99 -23.25 17.97
N LEU A 193 8.24 -22.99 17.54
CA LEU A 193 9.39 -23.77 17.97
C LEU A 193 9.62 -23.72 19.50
N GLU A 194 9.45 -22.55 20.11
CA GLU A 194 9.59 -22.41 21.57
C GLU A 194 8.46 -23.12 22.30
N THR A 195 7.25 -23.12 21.76
CA THR A 195 6.11 -23.90 22.31
C THR A 195 6.42 -25.39 22.30
N GLU A 196 6.88 -25.94 21.18
CA GLU A 196 7.28 -27.35 21.04
C GLU A 196 8.38 -27.76 22.02
N ARG A 197 9.27 -26.83 22.39
CA ARG A 197 10.32 -27.03 23.38
C ARG A 197 9.87 -26.89 24.84
N GLY A 198 8.60 -26.58 25.09
CA GLY A 198 8.09 -26.26 26.41
C GLY A 198 8.61 -24.92 26.98
N SER A 199 9.14 -24.05 26.15
CA SER A 199 9.66 -22.73 26.56
C SER A 199 8.53 -21.70 26.65
N VAL A 200 8.68 -20.76 27.59
CA VAL A 200 7.77 -19.62 27.78
C VAL A 200 8.18 -18.38 26.95
N LYS A 201 9.31 -18.45 26.24
CA LYS A 201 9.81 -17.33 25.43
C LYS A 201 8.89 -17.08 24.24
N ARG A 202 8.54 -15.81 24.01
CA ARG A 202 7.70 -15.38 22.88
C ARG A 202 8.27 -14.10 22.27
N LYS A 203 8.03 -13.91 20.95
CA LYS A 203 8.34 -12.67 20.21
C LYS A 203 7.07 -12.05 19.67
N GLY A 204 6.85 -10.78 19.99
CA GLY A 204 5.72 -9.99 19.54
C GLY A 204 6.01 -9.22 18.24
N TYR A 205 4.94 -8.75 17.57
CA TYR A 205 5.08 -7.91 16.38
C TYR A 205 4.81 -6.42 16.66
N GLN A 206 4.05 -6.09 17.69
CA GLN A 206 3.56 -4.73 17.95
C GLN A 206 4.67 -3.70 18.17
N GLU A 207 5.75 -4.08 18.84
CA GLU A 207 6.93 -3.23 19.09
C GLU A 207 7.71 -2.88 17.82
N HIS A 208 7.49 -3.62 16.73
CA HIS A 208 8.14 -3.43 15.43
C HIS A 208 7.26 -2.71 14.42
N LEU A 209 6.06 -2.26 14.83
CA LEU A 209 5.14 -1.58 13.92
C LEU A 209 5.73 -0.25 13.45
N ASN A 210 5.88 -0.14 12.15
CA ASN A 210 6.33 1.07 11.47
C ASN A 210 5.81 1.13 10.04
N ILE A 211 5.88 2.29 9.41
CA ILE A 211 5.78 2.43 7.96
C ILE A 211 7.20 2.60 7.44
N LEU A 212 7.62 1.70 6.58
CA LEU A 212 8.90 1.74 5.92
C LEU A 212 8.70 1.46 4.44
N CYS A 213 8.91 2.46 3.60
CA CYS A 213 8.86 2.25 2.15
C CYS A 213 9.75 3.23 1.38
N VAL A 214 10.12 2.82 0.19
CA VAL A 214 10.72 3.68 -0.83
C VAL A 214 9.69 3.83 -1.95
N MET A 215 9.08 5.00 -2.05
CA MET A 215 8.13 5.35 -3.08
C MET A 215 8.87 5.83 -4.32
N ASP A 216 8.90 5.02 -5.37
CA ASP A 216 9.55 5.35 -6.63
C ASP A 216 8.66 6.29 -7.46
N THR A 217 9.21 7.38 -7.93
CA THR A 217 8.52 8.37 -8.75
C THR A 217 8.89 8.27 -10.24
N GLY A 218 9.72 7.29 -10.62
CA GLY A 218 10.18 7.06 -11.99
C GLY A 218 11.47 7.82 -12.35
N ASP A 219 11.68 9.02 -11.80
CA ASP A 219 12.89 9.85 -11.98
C ASP A 219 13.66 10.06 -10.66
N GLY A 220 13.15 9.48 -9.59
CA GLY A 220 13.70 9.51 -8.24
C GLY A 220 12.87 8.65 -7.32
N ALA A 221 12.98 8.87 -6.01
CA ALA A 221 12.12 8.26 -5.01
C ALA A 221 11.97 9.15 -3.78
N ALA A 222 11.06 8.77 -2.89
CA ALA A 222 10.97 9.28 -1.56
C ALA A 222 11.07 8.12 -0.54
N PHE A 223 11.97 8.25 0.42
CA PHE A 223 12.01 7.36 1.57
C PHE A 223 10.95 7.80 2.57
N VAL A 224 10.06 6.90 2.92
CA VAL A 224 8.99 7.12 3.89
C VAL A 224 9.24 6.25 5.11
N PHE A 225 9.32 6.88 6.26
CA PHE A 225 9.44 6.21 7.55
C PHE A 225 8.46 6.82 8.54
N ARG A 226 7.75 5.99 9.28
CA ARG A 226 6.94 6.38 10.43
C ARG A 226 6.93 5.31 11.50
N ASN A 227 7.12 5.72 12.73
CA ASN A 227 6.87 4.91 13.92
C ASN A 227 6.05 5.72 14.93
N GLY A 228 5.90 5.24 16.16
CA GLY A 228 5.16 5.91 17.23
C GLY A 228 5.69 7.30 17.63
N GLN A 229 6.95 7.61 17.30
CA GLN A 229 7.61 8.85 17.72
C GLN A 229 7.91 9.81 16.57
N ARG A 230 8.17 9.29 15.37
CA ARG A 230 8.65 10.08 14.23
C ARG A 230 7.94 9.72 12.93
N ALA A 231 7.73 10.72 12.09
CA ALA A 231 7.27 10.57 10.72
C ALA A 231 8.19 11.39 9.81
N LEU A 232 8.83 10.72 8.85
CA LEU A 232 9.81 11.32 7.95
C LEU A 232 9.46 10.95 6.51
N MET A 233 9.58 11.91 5.60
CA MET A 233 9.61 11.67 4.16
C MET A 233 10.78 12.42 3.57
N ILE A 234 11.76 11.69 3.06
CA ILE A 234 13.03 12.23 2.57
C ILE A 234 13.09 12.03 1.05
N PRO A 235 13.15 13.11 0.25
CA PRO A 235 13.34 12.97 -1.18
C PRO A 235 14.74 12.42 -1.48
N MET A 236 14.78 11.44 -2.38
CA MET A 236 16.00 10.80 -2.87
C MET A 236 16.03 10.86 -4.40
N PRO A 237 16.34 12.01 -5.00
CA PRO A 237 16.43 12.12 -6.46
C PRO A 237 17.52 11.19 -6.99
N VAL A 238 17.25 10.50 -8.11
CA VAL A 238 18.14 9.55 -8.81
C VAL A 238 18.52 8.33 -7.93
N VAL A 239 19.20 8.56 -6.82
CA VAL A 239 19.70 7.48 -5.93
C VAL A 239 18.56 6.59 -5.41
N GLY A 240 17.40 7.16 -5.11
CA GLY A 240 16.25 6.42 -4.61
C GLY A 240 15.70 5.40 -5.61
N HIS A 241 15.69 5.72 -6.89
CA HIS A 241 15.28 4.80 -7.95
C HIS A 241 16.23 3.57 -8.03
N TRP A 242 17.55 3.80 -7.96
CA TRP A 242 18.53 2.72 -7.93
C TRP A 242 18.46 1.91 -6.64
N LEU A 243 18.21 2.56 -5.50
CA LEU A 243 17.99 1.88 -4.21
C LEU A 243 16.79 0.93 -4.28
N LYS A 244 15.67 1.37 -4.89
CA LYS A 244 14.49 0.54 -5.09
C LYS A 244 14.78 -0.68 -5.97
N LYS A 245 15.51 -0.49 -7.06
CA LYS A 245 15.95 -1.60 -7.93
C LYS A 245 16.88 -2.57 -7.19
N GLY A 246 17.86 -2.05 -6.46
CA GLY A 246 18.78 -2.84 -5.64
C GLY A 246 18.04 -3.64 -4.58
N TRP A 247 17.06 -3.03 -3.89
CA TRP A 247 16.19 -3.72 -2.94
C TRP A 247 15.41 -4.87 -3.60
N GLY A 248 14.87 -4.67 -4.79
CA GLY A 248 14.18 -5.73 -5.54
C GLY A 248 15.08 -6.93 -5.85
N ILE A 249 16.32 -6.67 -6.25
CA ILE A 249 17.33 -7.71 -6.51
C ILE A 249 17.70 -8.43 -5.20
N TYR A 250 18.00 -7.68 -4.14
CA TYR A 250 18.31 -8.24 -2.81
C TYR A 250 17.16 -9.12 -2.31
N SER A 251 15.92 -8.62 -2.33
CA SER A 251 14.73 -9.38 -1.91
C SER A 251 14.55 -10.68 -2.71
N LYS A 252 14.79 -10.64 -4.03
CA LYS A 252 14.77 -11.84 -4.87
C LYS A 252 15.83 -12.84 -4.45
N LEU A 253 17.08 -12.41 -4.29
CA LEU A 253 18.21 -13.28 -3.97
C LEU A 253 18.07 -13.93 -2.57
N THR A 254 17.57 -13.18 -1.58
CA THR A 254 17.34 -13.70 -0.22
C THR A 254 16.20 -14.72 -0.18
N LYS A 255 15.12 -14.48 -0.97
CA LYS A 255 13.98 -15.40 -1.02
C LYS A 255 14.28 -16.73 -1.70
N VAL A 256 15.22 -16.74 -2.64
CA VAL A 256 15.70 -18.00 -3.28
C VAL A 256 16.92 -18.60 -2.57
N GLY A 257 17.29 -18.10 -1.39
CA GLY A 257 18.41 -18.63 -0.59
C GLY A 257 19.82 -18.37 -1.15
N LYS A 258 19.94 -17.50 -2.17
CA LYS A 258 21.24 -17.18 -2.79
C LYS A 258 22.02 -16.08 -2.06
N PHE A 259 21.39 -15.39 -1.13
CA PHE A 259 22.01 -14.33 -0.33
C PHE A 259 21.48 -14.39 1.10
N PRO A 260 22.33 -14.18 2.13
CA PRO A 260 21.87 -14.13 3.51
C PRO A 260 21.02 -12.89 3.74
N ARG A 261 20.02 -12.99 4.62
CA ARG A 261 19.27 -11.81 5.08
C ARG A 261 20.14 -10.99 6.02
N LEU A 262 20.14 -9.68 5.82
CA LEU A 262 20.79 -8.76 6.72
C LEU A 262 20.00 -8.70 8.05
N PRO A 263 20.68 -8.57 9.20
CA PRO A 263 20.04 -8.40 10.51
C PRO A 263 19.07 -7.21 10.48
N GLY A 264 17.83 -7.41 10.94
CA GLY A 264 16.82 -6.35 11.02
C GLY A 264 16.04 -6.07 9.72
N LEU A 265 16.34 -6.82 8.64
CA LEU A 265 15.64 -6.71 7.36
C LEU A 265 14.89 -7.98 6.99
#